data_26bc0a59443ba53447ae8cac712f390c
#
_entry.id   26bc0a59443ba53447ae8cac712f390c
#
_cell.length_a   1.000
_cell.length_b   1.000
_cell.length_c   1.000
_cell.angle_alpha   90.00
_cell.angle_beta   90.00
_cell.angle_gamma   90.00
#
_symmetry.space_group_name_H-M   'P 1'
#
loop_
_entity.id
_entity.type
_entity.pdbx_description
1 polymer ?
#
loop_
_entity_poly.entity_id
_entity_poly.type
_entity_poly.pdbx_seq_one_letter_code
_entity_poly.pdbx_strand_id
1 'polypeptide(L)'
;MTVDALTLAQAAQIMREAVRDKSYQQTPVGHEAAAYLRVKRKRLTESSYRDYEAGLDKLARHFADLQIEDFEPPVGTERIEEFLDAQWGNSAPRTYNKNLSITKDFFRHQILRGRMRGDPTLPIERARSRQVYRTTFNSDTRRAIIASAESHRERIALRLLLDYGLRKGALRAIQFKHFDHQRKRLTIFTKGQKVRELPIPHPAFWMDLERLILDIEAQPAHYLMPRLKGNGALTTEDPTKAMGDHGMHSWWYRMLAQAGVVAHGTSSGERMHKARHTAGQRVLDATGNLKAVQKLLGHSSIQTTGDVYADWDLDQLAATMADVLGQEDDD
;
A
#
# COMPACT_ATOMS: atom_id res chain seq x y z
N MET A 1 31.25 -44.43 51.55
CA MET A 1 29.96 -43.84 51.19
C MET A 1 29.97 -43.77 49.68
N THR A 2 29.34 -44.73 49.01
CA THR A 2 29.20 -44.85 47.56
C THR A 2 28.11 -43.91 47.11
N VAL A 3 28.48 -42.94 46.28
CA VAL A 3 27.52 -42.10 45.59
C VAL A 3 26.89 -42.98 44.51
N ASP A 4 25.59 -43.31 44.72
CA ASP A 4 24.82 -44.02 43.70
C ASP A 4 24.80 -43.22 42.43
N ALA A 5 25.36 -43.78 41.37
CA ALA A 5 25.35 -43.22 40.05
C ALA A 5 23.89 -43.23 39.54
N LEU A 6 23.25 -42.08 39.50
CA LEU A 6 21.96 -41.88 38.83
C LEU A 6 22.07 -42.50 37.42
N THR A 7 21.15 -43.40 37.10
CA THR A 7 21.11 -43.94 35.74
C THR A 7 20.79 -42.81 34.76
N LEU A 8 21.28 -42.91 33.54
CA LEU A 8 21.03 -41.91 32.47
C LEU A 8 19.50 -41.62 32.30
N ALA A 9 18.66 -42.62 32.54
CA ALA A 9 17.21 -42.51 32.50
C ALA A 9 16.68 -41.68 33.65
N GLN A 10 17.21 -41.84 34.87
CA GLN A 10 16.81 -41.03 36.04
C GLN A 10 17.32 -39.60 35.93
N ALA A 11 18.52 -39.38 35.41
CA ALA A 11 19.03 -38.04 35.12
C ALA A 11 18.21 -37.35 34.04
N ALA A 12 17.81 -38.08 32.99
CA ALA A 12 16.95 -37.57 31.94
C ALA A 12 15.52 -37.27 32.45
N GLN A 13 15.01 -38.05 33.42
CA GLN A 13 13.72 -37.81 34.02
C GLN A 13 13.77 -36.63 34.98
N ILE A 14 14.81 -36.49 35.79
CA ILE A 14 15.03 -35.32 36.68
C ILE A 14 15.21 -34.05 35.81
N MET A 15 15.91 -34.11 34.68
CA MET A 15 16.02 -32.99 33.75
C MET A 15 14.68 -32.66 33.10
N ARG A 16 13.87 -33.66 32.72
CA ARG A 16 12.52 -33.43 32.18
C ARG A 16 11.59 -32.83 33.22
N GLU A 17 11.67 -33.27 34.47
CA GLU A 17 10.88 -32.72 35.59
C GLU A 17 11.36 -31.32 35.99
N ALA A 18 12.67 -31.07 36.06
CA ALA A 18 13.24 -29.74 36.30
C ALA A 18 12.94 -28.74 35.14
N VAL A 19 12.82 -29.23 33.90
CA VAL A 19 12.37 -28.46 32.76
C VAL A 19 10.84 -28.23 32.82
N ARG A 20 10.07 -29.18 33.38
CA ARG A 20 8.63 -29.03 33.64
C ARG A 20 8.34 -28.11 34.81
N ASP A 21 9.17 -28.09 35.84
CA ASP A 21 8.95 -27.32 37.07
C ASP A 21 9.43 -25.86 37.02
N LYS A 22 10.17 -25.50 35.98
CA LYS A 22 10.17 -24.09 35.55
C LYS A 22 8.75 -23.86 35.04
N SER A 23 7.96 -23.16 35.83
CA SER A 23 6.62 -22.65 35.47
C SER A 23 6.64 -22.12 34.03
N TYR A 24 6.49 -23.04 33.08
CA TYR A 24 6.15 -22.69 31.71
C TYR A 24 4.76 -22.07 31.86
N GLN A 25 4.71 -20.77 31.94
CA GLN A 25 3.48 -20.06 31.73
C GLN A 25 3.00 -20.53 30.38
N GLN A 26 1.94 -21.34 30.38
CA GLN A 26 1.28 -21.72 29.15
C GLN A 26 1.03 -20.44 28.36
N THR A 27 1.54 -20.40 27.13
CA THR A 27 1.45 -19.22 26.26
C THR A 27 0.53 -19.52 25.08
N PRO A 28 -0.82 -19.51 25.30
CA PRO A 28 -1.79 -19.78 24.26
C PRO A 28 -1.59 -18.84 23.09
N VAL A 29 -1.62 -19.38 21.87
CA VAL A 29 -1.45 -18.61 20.63
C VAL A 29 -2.37 -17.39 20.59
N GLY A 30 -3.64 -17.55 20.97
CA GLY A 30 -4.62 -16.47 21.00
C GLY A 30 -4.25 -15.35 21.96
N HIS A 31 -3.76 -15.67 23.16
CA HIS A 31 -3.30 -14.68 24.13
C HIS A 31 -2.10 -13.90 23.61
N GLU A 32 -1.14 -14.59 23.02
CA GLU A 32 0.06 -13.96 22.49
C GLU A 32 -0.20 -13.13 21.24
N ALA A 33 -1.11 -13.57 20.38
CA ALA A 33 -1.57 -12.79 19.23
C ALA A 33 -2.21 -11.45 19.67
N ALA A 34 -3.09 -11.51 20.69
CA ALA A 34 -3.71 -10.31 21.27
C ALA A 34 -2.67 -9.39 21.95
N ALA A 35 -1.71 -9.95 22.68
CA ALA A 35 -0.63 -9.19 23.31
C ALA A 35 0.24 -8.49 22.25
N TYR A 36 0.58 -9.19 21.18
CA TYR A 36 1.37 -8.64 20.08
C TYR A 36 0.63 -7.54 19.33
N LEU A 37 -0.67 -7.70 19.08
CA LEU A 37 -1.50 -6.67 18.46
C LEU A 37 -1.51 -5.36 19.28
N ARG A 38 -1.54 -5.44 20.61
CA ARG A 38 -1.42 -4.25 21.49
C ARG A 38 -0.10 -3.51 21.28
N VAL A 39 1.00 -4.23 21.08
CA VAL A 39 2.31 -3.63 20.76
C VAL A 39 2.30 -2.98 19.38
N LYS A 40 1.71 -3.65 18.38
CA LYS A 40 1.64 -3.16 16.99
C LYS A 40 0.70 -1.96 16.83
N ARG A 41 -0.34 -1.83 17.65
CA ARG A 41 -1.30 -0.71 17.59
C ARG A 41 -0.62 0.65 17.63
N LYS A 42 0.45 0.80 18.40
CA LYS A 42 1.21 2.05 18.52
C LYS A 42 2.17 2.33 17.35
N ARG A 43 2.46 1.32 16.51
CA ARG A 43 3.52 1.38 15.50
C ARG A 43 3.00 1.30 14.07
N LEU A 44 1.80 0.79 13.88
CA LEU A 44 1.21 0.58 12.56
C LEU A 44 0.19 1.66 12.23
N THR A 45 0.03 1.92 10.93
CA THR A 45 -1.13 2.68 10.44
C THR A 45 -2.40 1.86 10.63
N GLU A 46 -3.55 2.51 10.71
CA GLU A 46 -4.84 1.86 10.87
C GLU A 46 -5.08 0.73 9.84
N SER A 47 -4.74 0.97 8.57
CA SER A 47 -4.88 -0.03 7.52
C SER A 47 -3.96 -1.24 7.74
N SER A 48 -2.69 -0.99 8.10
CA SER A 48 -1.75 -2.09 8.39
C SER A 48 -2.14 -2.85 9.64
N TYR A 49 -2.65 -2.15 10.65
CA TYR A 49 -3.13 -2.79 11.87
C TYR A 49 -4.28 -3.76 11.59
N ARG A 50 -5.26 -3.36 10.77
CA ARG A 50 -6.37 -4.25 10.34
C ARG A 50 -5.88 -5.48 9.60
N ASP A 51 -4.85 -5.36 8.76
CA ASP A 51 -4.24 -6.51 8.09
C ASP A 51 -3.62 -7.49 9.11
N TYR A 52 -2.89 -6.97 10.12
CA TYR A 52 -2.32 -7.77 11.21
C TYR A 52 -3.40 -8.41 12.07
N GLU A 53 -4.41 -7.65 12.45
CA GLU A 53 -5.54 -8.12 13.25
C GLU A 53 -6.26 -9.28 12.54
N ALA A 54 -6.62 -9.11 11.26
CA ALA A 54 -7.30 -10.14 10.49
C ALA A 54 -6.44 -11.41 10.28
N GLY A 55 -5.13 -11.26 10.05
CA GLY A 55 -4.23 -12.39 9.89
C GLY A 55 -4.00 -13.16 11.19
N LEU A 56 -3.75 -12.45 12.28
CA LEU A 56 -3.49 -13.06 13.59
C LEU A 56 -4.74 -13.63 14.24
N ASP A 57 -5.91 -13.03 13.98
CA ASP A 57 -7.19 -13.60 14.43
C ASP A 57 -7.47 -14.96 13.77
N LYS A 58 -7.16 -15.12 12.50
CA LYS A 58 -7.21 -16.42 11.81
C LYS A 58 -6.23 -17.42 12.41
N LEU A 59 -4.98 -16.99 12.68
CA LEU A 59 -3.96 -17.83 13.30
C LEU A 59 -4.44 -18.31 14.69
N ALA A 60 -4.93 -17.39 15.51
CA ALA A 60 -5.41 -17.68 16.86
C ALA A 60 -6.60 -18.65 16.88
N ARG A 61 -7.52 -18.52 15.93
CA ARG A 61 -8.66 -19.44 15.80
C ARG A 61 -8.25 -20.81 15.28
N HIS A 62 -7.32 -20.86 14.33
CA HIS A 62 -6.86 -22.13 13.77
C HIS A 62 -6.08 -22.98 14.79
N PHE A 63 -5.31 -22.31 15.64
CA PHE A 63 -4.47 -22.93 16.66
C PHE A 63 -4.95 -22.63 18.09
N ALA A 64 -6.27 -22.66 18.30
CA ALA A 64 -6.87 -22.26 19.58
C ALA A 64 -6.36 -23.08 20.78
N ASP A 65 -6.07 -24.36 20.55
CA ASP A 65 -5.67 -25.31 21.59
C ASP A 65 -4.14 -25.45 21.72
N LEU A 66 -3.37 -24.72 20.89
CA LEU A 66 -1.91 -24.80 20.88
C LEU A 66 -1.24 -23.67 21.66
N GLN A 67 -0.05 -23.98 22.16
CA GLN A 67 0.84 -23.03 22.81
C GLN A 67 1.92 -22.57 21.82
N ILE A 68 2.58 -21.46 22.12
CA ILE A 68 3.68 -20.94 21.27
C ILE A 68 4.82 -21.94 21.18
N GLU A 69 5.08 -22.66 22.25
CA GLU A 69 6.12 -23.68 22.34
C GLU A 69 5.88 -24.89 21.42
N ASP A 70 4.63 -25.14 21.04
CA ASP A 70 4.26 -26.21 20.09
C ASP A 70 4.69 -25.93 18.64
N PHE A 71 5.24 -24.75 18.39
CA PHE A 71 5.71 -24.32 17.07
C PHE A 71 7.23 -24.39 16.91
N GLU A 72 7.94 -25.08 17.80
CA GLU A 72 9.38 -25.33 17.55
C GLU A 72 9.58 -26.14 16.26
N PRO A 73 10.57 -25.76 15.39
CA PRO A 73 10.88 -26.55 14.19
C PRO A 73 11.33 -27.98 14.53
N PRO A 74 11.07 -28.97 13.65
CA PRO A 74 10.44 -28.84 12.31
C PRO A 74 8.89 -28.84 12.34
N VAL A 75 8.27 -29.41 13.37
CA VAL A 75 6.81 -29.59 13.47
C VAL A 75 6.06 -28.26 13.34
N GLY A 76 6.59 -27.21 13.96
CA GLY A 76 6.00 -25.87 13.87
C GLY A 76 6.01 -25.32 12.45
N THR A 77 7.02 -25.65 11.65
CA THR A 77 7.09 -25.25 10.24
C THR A 77 5.96 -25.87 9.43
N GLU A 78 5.79 -27.21 9.54
CA GLU A 78 4.73 -27.95 8.84
C GLU A 78 3.34 -27.40 9.19
N ARG A 79 3.06 -27.17 10.47
CA ARG A 79 1.79 -26.58 10.92
C ARG A 79 1.49 -25.21 10.31
N ILE A 80 2.53 -24.37 10.20
CA ILE A 80 2.36 -23.03 9.64
C ILE A 80 2.17 -23.07 8.14
N GLU A 81 2.85 -23.96 7.43
CA GLU A 81 2.67 -24.18 5.99
C GLU A 81 1.24 -24.63 5.71
N GLU A 82 0.75 -25.66 6.41
CA GLU A 82 -0.63 -26.13 6.31
C GLU A 82 -1.65 -25.02 6.59
N PHE A 83 -1.43 -24.23 7.63
CA PHE A 83 -2.28 -23.08 7.95
C PHE A 83 -2.30 -22.05 6.84
N LEU A 84 -1.14 -21.65 6.32
CA LEU A 84 -1.03 -20.66 5.26
C LEU A 84 -1.71 -21.13 3.98
N ASP A 85 -1.54 -22.39 3.64
CA ASP A 85 -2.16 -23.01 2.47
C ASP A 85 -3.67 -23.15 2.63
N ALA A 86 -4.14 -23.58 3.79
CA ALA A 86 -5.57 -23.65 4.09
C ALA A 86 -6.26 -22.28 4.03
N GLN A 87 -5.59 -21.23 4.50
CA GLN A 87 -6.18 -19.89 4.57
C GLN A 87 -5.99 -19.07 3.29
N TRP A 88 -4.87 -19.23 2.59
CA TRP A 88 -4.49 -18.36 1.47
C TRP A 88 -3.84 -19.08 0.29
N GLY A 89 -3.76 -20.41 0.26
CA GLY A 89 -3.14 -21.16 -0.82
C GLY A 89 -3.76 -20.85 -2.20
N ASN A 90 -5.08 -20.65 -2.24
CA ASN A 90 -5.81 -20.25 -3.45
C ASN A 90 -5.87 -18.72 -3.68
N SER A 91 -5.21 -17.92 -2.85
CA SER A 91 -5.20 -16.46 -3.01
C SER A 91 -4.12 -16.01 -3.99
N ALA A 92 -4.24 -14.76 -4.47
CA ALA A 92 -3.15 -14.17 -5.24
C ALA A 92 -1.84 -14.18 -4.44
N PRO A 93 -0.68 -14.42 -5.07
CA PRO A 93 0.64 -14.50 -4.41
C PRO A 93 0.94 -13.32 -3.47
N ARG A 94 0.49 -12.13 -3.83
CA ARG A 94 0.64 -10.94 -2.99
C ARG A 94 -0.13 -11.06 -1.65
N THR A 95 -1.31 -11.67 -1.67
CA THR A 95 -2.11 -11.88 -0.46
C THR A 95 -1.49 -12.93 0.43
N TYR A 96 -1.06 -14.06 -0.14
CA TYR A 96 -0.31 -15.09 0.56
C TYR A 96 0.95 -14.50 1.22
N ASN A 97 1.81 -13.84 0.43
CA ASN A 97 3.05 -13.24 0.90
C ASN A 97 2.88 -12.15 1.98
N LYS A 98 1.77 -11.41 1.91
CA LYS A 98 1.41 -10.45 2.97
C LYS A 98 1.16 -11.17 4.29
N ASN A 99 0.37 -12.23 4.27
CA ASN A 99 0.01 -12.97 5.48
C ASN A 99 1.20 -13.78 6.00
N LEU A 100 2.01 -14.39 5.13
CA LEU A 100 3.29 -14.98 5.51
C LEU A 100 4.20 -13.96 6.22
N SER A 101 4.26 -12.72 5.73
CA SER A 101 5.07 -11.67 6.38
C SER A 101 4.54 -11.30 7.77
N ILE A 102 3.23 -11.28 7.97
CA ILE A 102 2.60 -11.05 9.28
C ILE A 102 2.92 -12.20 10.23
N THR A 103 2.82 -13.44 9.76
CA THR A 103 3.13 -14.65 10.53
C THR A 103 4.61 -14.68 10.92
N LYS A 104 5.53 -14.40 9.97
CA LYS A 104 6.98 -14.26 10.24
C LYS A 104 7.26 -13.22 11.32
N ASP A 105 6.63 -12.06 11.25
CA ASP A 105 6.82 -10.97 12.20
C ASP A 105 6.29 -11.33 13.61
N PHE A 106 5.21 -12.10 13.68
CA PHE A 106 4.66 -12.62 14.92
C PHE A 106 5.60 -13.63 15.60
N PHE A 107 6.03 -14.68 14.89
CA PHE A 107 6.92 -15.69 15.48
C PHE A 107 8.29 -15.14 15.82
N ARG A 108 8.84 -14.24 14.99
CA ARG A 108 10.06 -13.51 15.34
C ARG A 108 9.91 -12.73 16.67
N HIS A 109 8.74 -12.16 16.93
CA HIS A 109 8.48 -11.50 18.20
C HIS A 109 8.48 -12.48 19.36
N GLN A 110 7.95 -13.69 19.19
CA GLN A 110 7.96 -14.73 20.23
C GLN A 110 9.39 -15.17 20.56
N ILE A 111 10.22 -15.34 19.54
CA ILE A 111 11.65 -15.66 19.71
C ILE A 111 12.37 -14.56 20.51
N LEU A 112 12.16 -13.29 20.11
CA LEU A 112 12.75 -12.15 20.82
C LEU A 112 12.27 -12.00 22.27
N ARG A 113 11.14 -12.62 22.62
CA ARG A 113 10.62 -12.73 23.98
C ARG A 113 11.13 -13.96 24.74
N GLY A 114 11.95 -14.78 24.12
CA GLY A 114 12.53 -16.00 24.71
C GLY A 114 11.53 -17.14 24.90
N ARG A 115 10.38 -17.11 24.19
CA ARG A 115 9.34 -18.15 24.24
C ARG A 115 9.58 -19.29 23.28
N MET A 116 10.41 -19.07 22.28
CA MET A 116 10.83 -20.05 21.29
C MET A 116 12.33 -19.89 21.03
N ARG A 117 12.96 -20.97 20.60
CA ARG A 117 14.38 -21.00 20.22
C ARG A 117 14.58 -20.93 18.71
N GLY A 118 13.74 -21.67 17.96
CA GLY A 118 13.78 -21.73 16.49
C GLY A 118 12.71 -20.90 15.83
N ASP A 119 12.98 -20.40 14.62
CA ASP A 119 11.99 -19.69 13.79
C ASP A 119 11.30 -20.70 12.87
N PRO A 120 10.03 -21.09 13.15
CA PRO A 120 9.31 -22.05 12.33
C PRO A 120 8.96 -21.52 10.95
N THR A 121 9.07 -20.21 10.76
CA THR A 121 8.71 -19.57 9.48
C THR A 121 9.91 -19.36 8.56
N LEU A 122 11.12 -19.62 9.03
CA LEU A 122 12.35 -19.37 8.27
C LEU A 122 12.40 -20.15 6.95
N PRO A 123 12.07 -21.46 6.93
CA PRO A 123 12.12 -22.27 5.71
C PRO A 123 11.03 -21.93 4.69
N ILE A 124 9.94 -21.26 5.14
CA ILE A 124 8.77 -21.03 4.29
C ILE A 124 9.07 -19.98 3.23
N GLU A 125 9.03 -20.42 1.98
CA GLU A 125 9.29 -19.58 0.82
C GLU A 125 8.10 -18.68 0.48
N ARG A 126 8.41 -17.58 -0.17
CA ARG A 126 7.38 -16.70 -0.73
C ARG A 126 6.80 -17.28 -2.00
N ALA A 127 5.48 -17.18 -2.17
CA ALA A 127 4.83 -17.50 -3.42
C ALA A 127 5.36 -16.58 -4.54
N ARG A 128 5.70 -17.17 -5.69
CA ARG A 128 6.21 -16.43 -6.85
C ARG A 128 5.12 -15.52 -7.42
N SER A 129 5.42 -14.25 -7.51
CA SER A 129 4.54 -13.28 -8.18
C SER A 129 4.98 -13.11 -9.62
N ARG A 130 4.07 -13.34 -10.56
CA ARG A 130 4.34 -12.94 -11.95
C ARG A 130 4.35 -11.41 -12.02
N GLN A 131 5.30 -10.86 -12.76
CA GLN A 131 5.30 -9.45 -13.07
C GLN A 131 4.04 -9.14 -13.91
N VAL A 132 3.18 -8.29 -13.39
CA VAL A 132 1.97 -7.88 -14.10
C VAL A 132 2.29 -6.56 -14.78
N TYR A 133 2.26 -6.54 -16.09
CA TYR A 133 2.36 -5.31 -16.86
C TYR A 133 1.28 -4.33 -16.43
N ARG A 134 1.68 -3.13 -16.10
CA ARG A 134 0.76 -2.10 -15.62
C ARG A 134 0.31 -1.26 -16.80
N THR A 135 -0.92 -1.44 -17.21
CA THR A 135 -1.52 -0.63 -18.28
C THR A 135 -1.66 0.83 -17.85
N THR A 136 -1.50 1.74 -18.81
CA THR A 136 -1.71 3.18 -18.66
C THR A 136 -2.91 3.63 -19.50
N PHE A 137 -3.41 4.83 -19.25
CA PHE A 137 -4.32 5.48 -20.18
C PHE A 137 -3.51 6.15 -21.29
N ASN A 138 -3.94 5.98 -22.54
CA ASN A 138 -3.36 6.76 -23.63
C ASN A 138 -3.74 8.25 -23.53
N SER A 139 -3.13 9.09 -24.36
CA SER A 139 -3.33 10.54 -24.29
C SER A 139 -4.76 10.98 -24.54
N ASP A 140 -5.48 10.30 -25.45
CA ASP A 140 -6.87 10.62 -25.77
C ASP A 140 -7.81 10.27 -24.62
N THR A 141 -7.68 9.05 -24.08
CA THR A 141 -8.43 8.60 -22.90
C THR A 141 -8.19 9.53 -21.70
N ARG A 142 -6.93 9.91 -21.46
CA ARG A 142 -6.60 10.85 -20.40
C ARG A 142 -7.29 12.21 -20.61
N ARG A 143 -7.26 12.75 -21.85
CA ARG A 143 -7.94 14.01 -22.18
C ARG A 143 -9.45 13.90 -21.97
N ALA A 144 -10.06 12.81 -22.43
CA ALA A 144 -11.48 12.55 -22.24
C ALA A 144 -11.87 12.51 -20.75
N ILE A 145 -11.06 11.83 -19.90
CA ILE A 145 -11.32 11.79 -18.45
C ILE A 145 -11.24 13.20 -17.83
N ILE A 146 -10.27 14.02 -18.21
CA ILE A 146 -10.17 15.39 -17.68
C ILE A 146 -11.33 16.26 -18.21
N ALA A 147 -11.73 16.09 -19.46
CA ALA A 147 -12.82 16.82 -20.08
C ALA A 147 -14.20 16.43 -19.54
N SER A 148 -14.36 15.23 -18.95
CA SER A 148 -15.62 14.80 -18.32
C SER A 148 -15.90 15.51 -16.99
N ALA A 149 -14.99 16.33 -16.50
CA ALA A 149 -15.20 17.10 -15.27
C ALA A 149 -16.30 18.16 -15.43
N GLU A 150 -17.32 18.10 -14.61
CA GLU A 150 -18.45 19.04 -14.59
C GLU A 150 -18.21 20.26 -13.69
N SER A 151 -17.19 20.19 -12.82
CA SER A 151 -16.82 21.27 -11.89
C SER A 151 -15.33 21.56 -11.89
N HIS A 152 -14.96 22.77 -11.43
CA HIS A 152 -13.57 23.14 -11.20
C HIS A 152 -12.86 22.18 -10.24
N ARG A 153 -13.57 21.73 -9.19
CA ARG A 153 -13.07 20.74 -8.22
C ARG A 153 -12.67 19.43 -8.87
N GLU A 154 -13.55 18.88 -9.70
CA GLU A 154 -13.30 17.62 -10.40
C GLU A 154 -12.13 17.74 -11.37
N ARG A 155 -12.05 18.83 -12.10
CA ARG A 155 -10.96 19.08 -13.04
C ARG A 155 -9.61 19.17 -12.33
N ILE A 156 -9.54 19.88 -11.21
CA ILE A 156 -8.36 19.96 -10.34
C ILE A 156 -7.98 18.56 -9.84
N ALA A 157 -8.93 17.81 -9.30
CA ALA A 157 -8.69 16.48 -8.76
C ALA A 157 -8.21 15.48 -9.83
N LEU A 158 -8.83 15.49 -11.02
CA LEU A 158 -8.41 14.65 -12.14
C LEU A 158 -7.02 15.01 -12.64
N ARG A 159 -6.67 16.30 -12.75
CA ARG A 159 -5.30 16.71 -13.10
C ARG A 159 -4.29 16.26 -12.06
N LEU A 160 -4.59 16.39 -10.78
CA LEU A 160 -3.71 15.92 -9.71
C LEU A 160 -3.44 14.40 -9.78
N LEU A 161 -4.42 13.62 -10.22
CA LEU A 161 -4.27 12.18 -10.42
C LEU A 161 -3.53 11.85 -11.74
N LEU A 162 -3.98 12.42 -12.87
CA LEU A 162 -3.58 12.01 -14.21
C LEU A 162 -2.33 12.72 -14.74
N ASP A 163 -2.06 13.96 -14.28
CA ASP A 163 -0.89 14.74 -14.70
C ASP A 163 0.23 14.68 -13.67
N TYR A 164 -0.12 14.70 -12.38
CA TYR A 164 0.85 14.76 -11.28
C TYR A 164 0.97 13.46 -10.50
N GLY A 165 0.19 12.46 -10.82
CA GLY A 165 0.31 11.11 -10.28
C GLY A 165 0.09 10.97 -8.78
N LEU A 166 -0.78 11.80 -8.19
CA LEU A 166 -1.06 11.71 -6.77
C LEU A 166 -1.68 10.36 -6.40
N ARG A 167 -1.29 9.85 -5.22
CA ARG A 167 -1.99 8.71 -4.62
C ARG A 167 -3.37 9.14 -4.10
N LYS A 168 -4.35 8.24 -4.16
CA LYS A 168 -5.71 8.48 -3.61
C LYS A 168 -5.67 9.09 -2.19
N GLY A 169 -4.85 8.53 -1.31
CA GLY A 169 -4.73 9.04 0.05
C GLY A 169 -4.14 10.45 0.14
N ALA A 170 -3.20 10.79 -0.75
CA ALA A 170 -2.65 12.15 -0.81
C ALA A 170 -3.71 13.15 -1.32
N LEU A 171 -4.45 12.82 -2.38
CA LEU A 171 -5.53 13.64 -2.89
C LEU A 171 -6.60 13.91 -1.82
N ARG A 172 -7.00 12.88 -1.07
CA ARG A 172 -7.97 13.00 0.03
C ARG A 172 -7.51 13.95 1.14
N ALA A 173 -6.21 14.01 1.40
CA ALA A 173 -5.65 14.81 2.48
C ALA A 173 -5.42 16.28 2.11
N ILE A 174 -5.65 16.67 0.86
CA ILE A 174 -5.44 18.04 0.41
C ILE A 174 -6.48 18.97 1.02
N GLN A 175 -5.98 20.03 1.64
CA GLN A 175 -6.76 21.20 2.09
C GLN A 175 -6.33 22.43 1.31
N PHE A 176 -7.18 23.46 1.23
CA PHE A 176 -6.87 24.68 0.45
C PHE A 176 -5.60 25.39 0.93
N LYS A 177 -5.29 25.33 2.22
CA LYS A 177 -4.01 25.89 2.78
C LYS A 177 -2.74 25.24 2.25
N HIS A 178 -2.84 24.08 1.58
CA HIS A 178 -1.66 23.39 1.02
C HIS A 178 -1.24 23.93 -0.34
N PHE A 179 -2.06 24.81 -0.96
CA PHE A 179 -1.74 25.44 -2.23
C PHE A 179 -1.00 26.76 -1.99
N ASP A 180 0.21 26.87 -2.53
CA ASP A 180 0.98 28.12 -2.56
C ASP A 180 0.80 28.78 -3.95
N HIS A 181 -0.07 29.77 -4.01
CA HIS A 181 -0.38 30.50 -5.24
C HIS A 181 0.80 31.30 -5.77
N GLN A 182 1.65 31.83 -4.91
CA GLN A 182 2.78 32.65 -5.31
C GLN A 182 3.88 31.80 -5.96
N ARG A 183 4.20 30.68 -5.33
CA ARG A 183 5.25 29.76 -5.82
C ARG A 183 4.75 28.72 -6.80
N LYS A 184 3.42 28.69 -7.08
CA LYS A 184 2.79 27.68 -7.92
C LYS A 184 3.11 26.25 -7.48
N ARG A 185 2.96 25.95 -6.19
CA ARG A 185 3.30 24.67 -5.57
C ARG A 185 2.14 24.12 -4.73
N LEU A 186 2.11 22.80 -4.62
CA LEU A 186 1.22 22.07 -3.72
C LEU A 186 2.06 21.31 -2.69
N THR A 187 1.81 21.54 -1.42
CA THR A 187 2.39 20.76 -0.32
C THR A 187 1.64 19.45 -0.15
N ILE A 188 2.34 18.33 -0.22
CA ILE A 188 1.76 16.97 -0.13
C ILE A 188 2.35 16.25 1.08
N PHE A 189 1.47 15.62 1.85
CA PHE A 189 1.86 14.74 2.95
C PHE A 189 1.86 13.29 2.46
N THR A 190 2.96 12.58 2.69
CA THR A 190 3.12 11.18 2.30
C THR A 190 3.18 10.28 3.52
N LYS A 191 3.20 8.95 3.31
CA LYS A 191 3.26 7.98 4.41
C LYS A 191 4.44 8.30 5.36
N GLY A 192 4.18 8.33 6.66
CA GLY A 192 5.16 8.71 7.70
C GLY A 192 5.32 10.24 7.87
N GLN A 193 4.30 11.02 7.48
CA GLN A 193 4.28 12.50 7.59
C GLN A 193 5.42 13.21 6.85
N LYS A 194 6.05 12.55 5.89
CA LYS A 194 7.04 13.22 5.04
C LYS A 194 6.33 14.24 4.16
N VAL A 195 6.80 15.47 4.24
CA VAL A 195 6.30 16.60 3.44
C VAL A 195 7.12 16.68 2.16
N ARG A 196 6.45 16.93 1.04
CA ARG A 196 7.10 17.32 -0.20
C ARG A 196 6.30 18.39 -0.92
N GLU A 197 6.98 19.24 -1.65
CA GLU A 197 6.36 20.18 -2.56
C GLU A 197 6.26 19.59 -3.98
N LEU A 198 5.16 19.84 -4.63
CA LEU A 198 4.89 19.49 -6.01
C LEU A 198 4.72 20.77 -6.82
N PRO A 199 5.61 21.08 -7.78
CA PRO A 199 5.41 22.22 -8.67
C PRO A 199 4.22 21.95 -9.61
N ILE A 200 3.38 22.96 -9.80
CA ILE A 200 2.22 22.91 -10.70
C ILE A 200 2.35 24.08 -11.70
N PRO A 201 3.08 23.90 -12.79
CA PRO A 201 3.37 24.98 -13.74
C PRO A 201 2.18 25.32 -14.64
N HIS A 202 1.07 24.59 -14.59
CA HIS A 202 -0.06 24.74 -15.50
C HIS A 202 -0.97 25.91 -15.11
N PRO A 203 -1.05 27.02 -15.89
CA PRO A 203 -1.81 28.20 -15.51
C PRO A 203 -3.30 27.93 -15.31
N ALA A 204 -3.93 27.17 -16.21
CA ALA A 204 -5.38 26.87 -16.09
C ALA A 204 -5.74 26.05 -14.83
N PHE A 205 -4.79 25.34 -14.22
CA PHE A 205 -5.01 24.70 -12.93
C PHE A 205 -5.28 25.73 -11.84
N TRP A 206 -4.49 26.80 -11.82
CA TRP A 206 -4.62 27.88 -10.83
C TRP A 206 -5.86 28.72 -11.05
N MET A 207 -6.26 28.94 -12.31
CA MET A 207 -7.54 29.60 -12.63
C MET A 207 -8.73 28.77 -12.14
N ASP A 208 -8.71 27.45 -12.35
CA ASP A 208 -9.75 26.55 -11.82
C ASP A 208 -9.77 26.58 -10.29
N LEU A 209 -8.60 26.64 -9.62
CA LEU A 209 -8.51 26.70 -8.17
C LEU A 209 -9.04 28.01 -7.60
N GLU A 210 -8.70 29.14 -8.21
CA GLU A 210 -9.19 30.47 -7.82
C GLU A 210 -10.72 30.54 -7.95
N ARG A 211 -11.26 30.09 -9.08
CA ARG A 211 -12.73 30.02 -9.28
C ARG A 211 -13.40 29.12 -8.25
N LEU A 212 -12.84 27.93 -8.01
CA LEU A 212 -13.38 27.02 -7.00
C LEU A 212 -13.39 27.67 -5.61
N ILE A 213 -12.30 28.36 -5.23
CA ILE A 213 -12.22 29.05 -3.92
C ILE A 213 -13.32 30.09 -3.77
N LEU A 214 -13.58 30.86 -4.83
CA LEU A 214 -14.64 31.88 -4.84
C LEU A 214 -16.04 31.25 -4.83
N ASP A 215 -16.27 30.23 -5.67
CA ASP A 215 -17.61 29.61 -5.84
C ASP A 215 -18.11 28.94 -4.55
N ILE A 216 -17.22 28.42 -3.73
CA ILE A 216 -17.59 27.70 -2.50
C ILE A 216 -17.18 28.43 -1.21
N GLU A 217 -16.68 29.67 -1.32
CA GLU A 217 -16.14 30.44 -0.19
C GLU A 217 -15.15 29.61 0.66
N ALA A 218 -14.19 28.98 -0.03
CA ALA A 218 -13.31 28.00 0.58
C ALA A 218 -12.46 28.60 1.70
N GLN A 219 -12.50 27.95 2.86
CA GLN A 219 -11.61 28.28 3.96
C GLN A 219 -10.30 27.48 3.87
N PRO A 220 -9.17 27.96 4.39
CA PRO A 220 -7.88 27.27 4.32
C PRO A 220 -7.88 25.83 4.85
N ALA A 221 -8.71 25.54 5.86
CA ALA A 221 -8.84 24.21 6.47
C ALA A 221 -9.82 23.28 5.74
N HIS A 222 -10.59 23.78 4.77
CA HIS A 222 -11.51 22.95 3.99
C HIS A 222 -10.74 21.98 3.10
N TYR A 223 -11.29 20.77 2.94
CA TYR A 223 -10.72 19.75 2.05
C TYR A 223 -11.11 20.00 0.59
N LEU A 224 -10.14 19.79 -0.32
CA LEU A 224 -10.40 19.81 -1.76
C LEU A 224 -11.47 18.78 -2.15
N MET A 225 -11.39 17.57 -1.56
CA MET A 225 -12.37 16.49 -1.73
C MET A 225 -13.14 16.32 -0.41
N PRO A 226 -14.23 17.05 -0.20
CA PRO A 226 -15.00 17.04 1.04
C PRO A 226 -15.80 15.75 1.19
N ARG A 227 -16.17 15.44 2.43
CA ARG A 227 -17.07 14.34 2.73
C ARG A 227 -18.50 14.67 2.27
N LEU A 228 -19.08 13.75 1.52
CA LEU A 228 -20.49 13.82 1.16
C LEU A 228 -21.34 13.17 2.26
N LYS A 229 -22.46 13.82 2.62
CA LYS A 229 -23.48 13.33 3.54
C LYS A 229 -24.82 13.27 2.82
N GLY A 230 -25.62 12.25 3.10
CA GLY A 230 -26.94 12.05 2.48
C GLY A 230 -26.88 11.12 1.26
N ASN A 231 -28.03 10.96 0.61
CA ASN A 231 -28.22 10.15 -0.58
C ASN A 231 -28.94 10.94 -1.68
N GLY A 232 -28.51 10.76 -2.93
CA GLY A 232 -29.14 11.34 -4.10
C GLY A 232 -29.24 12.88 -4.03
N ALA A 233 -30.41 13.43 -4.29
CA ALA A 233 -30.65 14.88 -4.34
C ALA A 233 -30.49 15.61 -2.99
N LEU A 234 -30.45 14.86 -1.87
CA LEU A 234 -30.26 15.43 -0.53
C LEU A 234 -28.79 15.35 -0.08
N THR A 235 -27.86 15.11 -1.00
CA THR A 235 -26.44 15.06 -0.68
C THR A 235 -25.90 16.46 -0.37
N THR A 236 -25.31 16.61 0.82
CA THR A 236 -24.62 17.83 1.26
C THR A 236 -23.14 17.57 1.48
N GLU A 237 -22.31 18.61 1.41
CA GLU A 237 -20.88 18.52 1.67
C GLU A 237 -20.54 18.90 3.13
N ASP A 238 -19.59 18.17 3.72
CA ASP A 238 -18.92 18.58 4.94
C ASP A 238 -17.49 18.96 4.59
N PRO A 239 -17.19 20.24 4.35
CA PRO A 239 -15.88 20.67 3.88
C PRO A 239 -14.78 20.50 4.92
N THR A 240 -15.14 20.29 6.20
CA THR A 240 -14.20 20.10 7.30
C THR A 240 -13.69 18.66 7.42
N LYS A 241 -14.24 17.73 6.62
CA LYS A 241 -13.88 16.32 6.60
C LYS A 241 -13.53 15.84 5.20
N ALA A 242 -12.48 15.05 5.11
CA ALA A 242 -12.09 14.44 3.84
C ALA A 242 -13.11 13.39 3.37
N MET A 243 -13.31 13.30 2.05
CA MET A 243 -14.10 12.25 1.43
C MET A 243 -13.61 10.85 1.85
N GLY A 244 -14.52 9.94 2.15
CA GLY A 244 -14.20 8.57 2.52
C GLY A 244 -13.64 7.75 1.34
N ASP A 245 -13.07 6.59 1.63
CA ASP A 245 -12.51 5.70 0.61
C ASP A 245 -13.55 5.24 -0.41
N HIS A 246 -14.76 4.93 0.04
CA HIS A 246 -15.87 4.57 -0.82
C HIS A 246 -16.32 5.74 -1.70
N GLY A 247 -16.45 6.94 -1.15
CA GLY A 247 -16.80 8.14 -1.91
C GLY A 247 -15.78 8.44 -3.02
N MET A 248 -14.49 8.37 -2.71
CA MET A 248 -13.43 8.53 -3.71
C MET A 248 -13.50 7.47 -4.81
N HIS A 249 -13.83 6.23 -4.45
CA HIS A 249 -14.00 5.15 -5.41
C HIS A 249 -15.19 5.41 -6.33
N SER A 250 -16.37 5.72 -5.78
CA SER A 250 -17.58 6.01 -6.53
C SER A 250 -17.39 7.24 -7.44
N TRP A 251 -16.78 8.30 -6.93
CA TRP A 251 -16.43 9.48 -7.72
C TRP A 251 -15.53 9.12 -8.91
N TRP A 252 -14.47 8.34 -8.70
CA TRP A 252 -13.55 7.95 -9.77
C TRP A 252 -14.25 7.18 -10.88
N TYR A 253 -15.08 6.19 -10.54
CA TYR A 253 -15.80 5.41 -11.55
C TYR A 253 -16.90 6.23 -12.26
N ARG A 254 -17.50 7.20 -11.60
CA ARG A 254 -18.38 8.17 -12.26
C ARG A 254 -17.62 8.97 -13.32
N MET A 255 -16.43 9.48 -13.01
CA MET A 255 -15.61 10.21 -13.99
C MET A 255 -15.21 9.33 -15.17
N LEU A 256 -14.84 8.09 -14.92
CA LEU A 256 -14.52 7.14 -16.00
C LEU A 256 -15.73 6.81 -16.88
N ALA A 257 -16.91 6.66 -16.31
CA ALA A 257 -18.15 6.40 -17.04
C ALA A 257 -18.56 7.60 -17.90
N GLN A 258 -18.47 8.81 -17.35
CA GLN A 258 -18.73 10.06 -18.08
C GLN A 258 -17.75 10.25 -19.25
N ALA A 259 -16.52 9.80 -19.10
CA ALA A 259 -15.50 9.82 -20.15
C ALA A 259 -15.66 8.66 -21.16
N GLY A 260 -16.62 7.76 -21.00
CA GLY A 260 -16.80 6.59 -21.87
C GLY A 260 -15.74 5.50 -21.72
N VAL A 261 -14.96 5.53 -20.65
CA VAL A 261 -13.87 4.56 -20.39
C VAL A 261 -14.41 3.26 -19.82
N VAL A 262 -15.45 3.33 -19.03
CA VAL A 262 -16.17 2.17 -18.46
C VAL A 262 -17.68 2.36 -18.63
N ALA A 263 -18.42 1.27 -18.59
CA ALA A 263 -19.88 1.34 -18.59
C ALA A 263 -20.41 1.96 -17.29
N HIS A 264 -21.55 2.65 -17.37
CA HIS A 264 -22.24 3.16 -16.17
C HIS A 264 -22.56 2.03 -15.19
N GLY A 265 -22.37 2.29 -13.91
CA GLY A 265 -22.54 1.29 -12.85
C GLY A 265 -21.34 0.37 -12.63
N THR A 266 -20.29 0.44 -13.45
CA THR A 266 -19.04 -0.30 -13.23
C THR A 266 -18.34 0.24 -11.97
N SER A 267 -17.84 -0.67 -11.14
CA SER A 267 -17.09 -0.35 -9.91
C SER A 267 -15.76 -1.12 -9.78
N SER A 268 -15.32 -1.79 -10.86
CA SER A 268 -14.11 -2.61 -10.89
C SER A 268 -13.33 -2.42 -12.20
N GLY A 269 -12.10 -2.90 -12.24
CA GLY A 269 -11.22 -2.79 -13.41
C GLY A 269 -10.26 -1.61 -13.31
N GLU A 270 -10.62 -0.47 -13.83
CA GLU A 270 -9.76 0.72 -13.98
C GLU A 270 -9.53 1.48 -12.67
N ARG A 271 -8.58 1.00 -11.87
CA ARG A 271 -8.28 1.58 -10.55
C ARG A 271 -7.64 2.96 -10.66
N MET A 272 -7.91 3.84 -9.70
CA MET A 272 -7.31 5.18 -9.58
C MET A 272 -5.76 5.16 -9.63
N HIS A 273 -5.13 4.03 -9.24
CA HIS A 273 -3.68 3.88 -9.32
C HIS A 273 -3.16 3.83 -10.77
N LYS A 274 -4.00 3.46 -11.75
CA LYS A 274 -3.67 3.53 -13.18
C LYS A 274 -3.40 4.97 -13.62
N ALA A 275 -4.14 5.95 -13.11
CA ALA A 275 -3.88 7.37 -13.36
C ALA A 275 -2.45 7.77 -12.96
N ARG A 276 -1.97 7.26 -11.82
CA ARG A 276 -0.61 7.52 -11.35
C ARG A 276 0.45 6.87 -12.26
N HIS A 277 0.19 5.66 -12.76
CA HIS A 277 1.09 5.03 -13.74
C HIS A 277 1.10 5.82 -15.04
N THR A 278 -0.05 6.31 -15.50
CA THR A 278 -0.15 7.20 -16.66
C THR A 278 0.69 8.45 -16.50
N ALA A 279 0.63 9.12 -15.36
CA ALA A 279 1.45 10.31 -15.11
C ALA A 279 2.96 10.00 -15.14
N GLY A 280 3.37 8.89 -14.53
CA GLY A 280 4.77 8.47 -14.51
C GLY A 280 5.29 8.10 -15.90
N GLN A 281 4.52 7.31 -16.65
CA GLN A 281 4.87 6.91 -18.01
C GLN A 281 5.03 8.12 -18.92
N ARG A 282 4.09 9.07 -18.89
CA ARG A 282 4.16 10.30 -19.69
C ARG A 282 5.43 11.12 -19.43
N VAL A 283 5.87 11.20 -18.18
CA VAL A 283 7.13 11.90 -17.87
C VAL A 283 8.32 11.09 -18.36
N LEU A 284 8.27 9.77 -18.28
CA LEU A 284 9.33 8.91 -18.83
C LEU A 284 9.41 9.05 -20.34
N ASP A 285 8.29 8.94 -21.05
CA ASP A 285 8.20 9.07 -22.51
C ASP A 285 8.72 10.44 -23.01
N ALA A 286 8.42 11.49 -22.24
CA ALA A 286 8.83 12.85 -22.60
C ALA A 286 10.29 13.18 -22.25
N THR A 287 10.92 12.46 -21.33
CA THR A 287 12.23 12.88 -20.78
C THR A 287 13.29 11.77 -20.79
N GLY A 288 12.91 10.50 -20.97
CA GLY A 288 13.80 9.35 -20.78
C GLY A 288 14.34 9.21 -19.34
N ASN A 289 13.89 10.03 -18.39
CA ASN A 289 14.55 10.24 -17.10
C ASN A 289 13.77 9.62 -15.93
N LEU A 290 14.17 8.41 -15.52
CA LEU A 290 13.59 7.72 -14.35
C LEU A 290 13.70 8.52 -13.06
N LYS A 291 14.71 9.39 -12.91
CA LYS A 291 14.87 10.23 -11.73
C LYS A 291 13.79 11.32 -11.68
N ALA A 292 13.42 11.88 -12.84
CA ALA A 292 12.30 12.82 -12.94
C ALA A 292 10.98 12.14 -12.54
N VAL A 293 10.73 10.91 -13.02
CA VAL A 293 9.57 10.09 -12.63
C VAL A 293 9.58 9.80 -11.14
N GLN A 294 10.72 9.37 -10.58
CA GLN A 294 10.88 9.14 -9.14
C GLN A 294 10.51 10.38 -8.33
N LYS A 295 10.99 11.54 -8.74
CA LYS A 295 10.74 12.82 -8.07
C LYS A 295 9.29 13.26 -8.19
N LEU A 296 8.69 13.15 -9.40
CA LEU A 296 7.26 13.43 -9.62
C LEU A 296 6.37 12.54 -8.74
N LEU A 297 6.64 11.24 -8.72
CA LEU A 297 5.80 10.30 -8.00
C LEU A 297 6.14 10.22 -6.50
N GLY A 298 7.31 10.69 -6.07
CA GLY A 298 7.77 10.60 -4.69
C GLY A 298 7.96 9.13 -4.26
N HIS A 299 8.67 8.35 -5.08
CA HIS A 299 9.12 7.02 -4.69
C HIS A 299 10.37 7.13 -3.82
N SER A 300 10.38 6.44 -2.68
CA SER A 300 11.53 6.43 -1.76
C SER A 300 12.75 5.71 -2.33
N SER A 301 12.55 4.79 -3.30
CA SER A 301 13.60 4.05 -3.98
C SER A 301 13.43 4.18 -5.50
N ILE A 302 14.54 4.33 -6.22
CA ILE A 302 14.58 4.30 -7.68
C ILE A 302 14.22 2.90 -8.20
N GLN A 303 14.53 1.85 -7.44
CA GLN A 303 14.15 0.47 -7.75
C GLN A 303 12.65 0.33 -7.93
N THR A 304 11.85 0.94 -7.04
CA THR A 304 10.39 0.98 -7.19
C THR A 304 9.94 1.67 -8.48
N THR A 305 10.73 2.61 -8.98
CA THR A 305 10.46 3.28 -10.27
C THR A 305 10.92 2.39 -11.41
N GLY A 306 12.12 1.83 -11.34
CA GLY A 306 12.66 0.89 -12.32
C GLY A 306 11.76 -0.33 -12.52
N ASP A 307 11.37 -1.02 -11.44
CA ASP A 307 10.49 -2.20 -11.49
C ASP A 307 9.11 -1.92 -12.14
N VAL A 308 8.70 -0.66 -12.22
CA VAL A 308 7.40 -0.25 -12.76
C VAL A 308 7.52 0.27 -14.20
N TYR A 309 8.63 0.90 -14.55
CA TYR A 309 8.80 1.66 -15.79
C TYR A 309 10.02 1.21 -16.62
N ALA A 310 10.74 0.16 -16.19
CA ALA A 310 11.98 -0.29 -16.86
C ALA A 310 11.74 -1.11 -18.14
N ASP A 311 10.51 -1.49 -18.45
CA ASP A 311 10.20 -2.13 -19.73
C ASP A 311 10.17 -1.05 -20.83
N TRP A 312 11.34 -0.75 -21.37
CA TRP A 312 11.44 -0.06 -22.65
C TRP A 312 10.89 -0.98 -23.72
N ASP A 313 9.86 -0.54 -24.41
CA ASP A 313 9.44 -1.14 -25.65
C ASP A 313 10.62 -1.14 -26.62
N LEU A 314 10.88 -2.24 -27.32
CA LEU A 314 11.96 -2.35 -28.28
C LEU A 314 11.91 -1.27 -29.36
N ASP A 315 10.71 -0.79 -29.70
CA ASP A 315 10.51 0.30 -30.65
C ASP A 315 11.00 1.66 -30.08
N GLN A 316 10.78 1.91 -28.79
CA GLN A 316 11.32 3.09 -28.10
C GLN A 316 12.84 3.03 -27.95
N LEU A 317 13.38 1.84 -27.68
CA LEU A 317 14.83 1.64 -27.64
C LEU A 317 15.45 1.89 -29.03
N ALA A 318 14.85 1.33 -30.08
CA ALA A 318 15.30 1.52 -31.44
C ALA A 318 15.28 3.00 -31.89
N ALA A 319 14.19 3.71 -31.54
CA ALA A 319 14.08 5.16 -31.84
C ALA A 319 15.13 5.97 -31.08
N THR A 320 15.38 5.66 -29.81
CA THR A 320 16.41 6.34 -29.00
C THR A 320 17.81 6.04 -29.51
N MET A 321 18.09 4.79 -29.92
CA MET A 321 19.38 4.43 -30.52
C MET A 321 19.59 5.13 -31.85
N ALA A 322 18.55 5.24 -32.69
CA ALA A 322 18.63 5.97 -33.98
C ALA A 322 18.92 7.46 -33.74
N ASP A 323 18.34 8.11 -32.76
CA ASP A 323 18.57 9.50 -32.41
C ASP A 323 20.00 9.74 -31.88
N VAL A 324 20.49 8.85 -31.00
CA VAL A 324 21.85 8.95 -30.45
C VAL A 324 22.91 8.67 -31.47
N LEU A 325 22.74 7.62 -32.29
CA LEU A 325 23.74 7.24 -33.31
C LEU A 325 23.70 8.19 -34.51
N GLY A 326 22.52 8.75 -34.85
CA GLY A 326 22.42 9.75 -35.92
C GLY A 326 23.07 11.12 -35.59
N GLN A 327 23.26 11.44 -34.31
CA GLN A 327 23.95 12.64 -33.86
C GLN A 327 25.50 12.50 -33.95
N GLU A 328 26.01 11.27 -33.93
CA GLU A 328 27.47 11.01 -34.04
C GLU A 328 27.96 11.05 -35.51
N ASP A 329 27.07 10.90 -36.49
CA ASP A 329 27.41 10.93 -37.93
C ASP A 329 27.33 12.34 -38.54
N ASP A 330 26.86 13.37 -37.81
CA ASP A 330 26.74 14.76 -38.26
C ASP A 330 27.85 15.70 -37.69
N ASP A 331 28.81 15.21 -36.89
CA ASP A 331 30.00 15.90 -36.39
C ASP A 331 31.26 15.40 -37.13
#